data_16f0f7a446d3d36b477b66a807ffb90f
#
_entry.id   16f0f7a446d3d36b477b66a807ffb90f
#
_cell.length_a   1.000
_cell.length_b   1.000
_cell.length_c   1.000
_cell.angle_alpha   90.00
_cell.angle_beta   90.00
_cell.angle_gamma   90.00
#
_symmetry.space_group_name_H-M   'P 1'
#
loop_
_entity.id
_entity.type
_entity.pdbx_description
1 polymer ?
#
loop_
_entity_poly.entity_id
_entity_poly.type
_entity_poly.pdbx_seq_one_letter_code
_entity_poly.pdbx_strand_id
1 'polypeptide(L)'
;MRDDKKIKEEVKQQFGTNAEKYVNSQTHATGEDLALLTPWLNPSPDWVFLDVATGGGHLTKAIAPHVGQVFATDLTQPMLAAARNHLKSHASNVFYVDADAEALPFLSESFDAVGCRIAAHHFPNPEAFVKEVARVLKPGGKFVLIDNIAAEDEKLDRFVNTLEKLRDHSHVRSYSRSEWLTWIEQEGLVESHSRIRKKTFPYATWVRRTTETEEQVEQVTAHITSADEETQAYFAVEKEGEQVVSIQVDEWMALFEKPE
;
A
#
# COMPACT_ATOMS: atom_id res chain seq x y z
N MET A 1 -8.29 -16.51 -15.31
CA MET A 1 -7.47 -15.30 -15.30
C MET A 1 -8.43 -14.12 -15.33
N ARG A 2 -8.48 -13.29 -14.32
CA ARG A 2 -9.26 -12.03 -14.36
C ARG A 2 -8.60 -11.13 -15.42
N ASP A 3 -9.43 -10.39 -16.15
CA ASP A 3 -8.94 -9.37 -17.07
C ASP A 3 -8.37 -8.21 -16.26
N ASP A 4 -7.07 -7.95 -16.34
CA ASP A 4 -6.36 -6.89 -15.60
C ASP A 4 -7.00 -5.52 -15.82
N LYS A 5 -7.54 -5.28 -17.02
CA LYS A 5 -8.29 -4.08 -17.33
C LYS A 5 -9.54 -3.94 -16.47
N LYS A 6 -10.28 -5.04 -16.27
CA LYS A 6 -11.48 -5.05 -15.42
C LYS A 6 -11.12 -4.79 -13.95
N ILE A 7 -10.03 -5.37 -13.46
CA ILE A 7 -9.54 -5.12 -12.10
C ILE A 7 -9.21 -3.63 -11.92
N LYS A 8 -8.46 -3.05 -12.85
CA LYS A 8 -8.11 -1.61 -12.80
C LYS A 8 -9.35 -0.70 -12.83
N GLU A 9 -10.41 -1.08 -13.54
CA GLU A 9 -11.68 -0.34 -13.52
C GLU A 9 -12.41 -0.49 -12.16
N GLU A 10 -12.41 -1.68 -11.55
CA GLU A 10 -12.94 -1.88 -10.18
C GLU A 10 -12.19 -1.01 -9.17
N VAL A 11 -10.85 -0.96 -9.26
CA VAL A 11 -9.97 -0.08 -8.45
C VAL A 11 -10.34 1.39 -8.66
N LYS A 12 -10.45 1.85 -9.92
CA LYS A 12 -10.84 3.23 -10.23
C LYS A 12 -12.21 3.61 -9.64
N GLN A 13 -13.17 2.71 -9.72
CA GLN A 13 -14.51 2.94 -9.17
C GLN A 13 -14.47 3.06 -7.64
N GLN A 14 -13.81 2.12 -6.96
CA GLN A 14 -13.70 2.08 -5.50
C GLN A 14 -13.03 3.34 -4.95
N PHE A 15 -11.86 3.68 -5.46
CA PHE A 15 -11.08 4.81 -4.96
C PHE A 15 -11.59 6.15 -5.46
N GLY A 16 -12.12 6.21 -6.67
CA GLY A 16 -12.72 7.44 -7.21
C GLY A 16 -13.90 7.94 -6.38
N THR A 17 -14.76 7.04 -5.90
CA THR A 17 -15.94 7.37 -5.10
C THR A 17 -15.59 7.72 -3.64
N ASN A 18 -14.49 7.18 -3.10
CA ASN A 18 -14.13 7.26 -1.69
C ASN A 18 -12.91 8.15 -1.39
N ALA A 19 -12.42 8.93 -2.35
CA ALA A 19 -11.16 9.66 -2.25
C ALA A 19 -11.01 10.51 -0.96
N GLU A 20 -12.05 11.23 -0.52
CA GLU A 20 -12.01 12.04 0.70
C GLU A 20 -11.87 11.21 1.99
N LYS A 21 -12.40 9.97 2.01
CA LYS A 21 -12.27 9.08 3.17
C LYS A 21 -10.81 8.66 3.40
N TYR A 22 -10.04 8.50 2.31
CA TYR A 22 -8.62 8.12 2.39
C TYR A 22 -7.74 9.28 2.86
N VAL A 23 -8.02 10.51 2.45
CA VAL A 23 -7.34 11.72 2.95
C VAL A 23 -7.51 11.88 4.46
N ASN A 24 -8.75 11.66 4.96
CA ASN A 24 -9.09 11.85 6.38
C ASN A 24 -8.79 10.62 7.27
N SER A 25 -8.25 9.56 6.71
CA SER A 25 -7.97 8.31 7.44
C SER A 25 -6.81 8.48 8.42
N GLN A 26 -7.09 8.48 9.72
CA GLN A 26 -6.07 8.55 10.77
C GLN A 26 -5.08 7.39 10.69
N THR A 27 -5.54 6.17 10.36
CA THR A 27 -4.67 4.99 10.19
C THR A 27 -3.63 5.15 9.09
N HIS A 28 -3.89 5.99 8.07
CA HIS A 28 -2.92 6.31 7.03
C HIS A 28 -2.05 7.52 7.40
N ALA A 29 -2.60 8.46 8.18
CA ALA A 29 -1.94 9.72 8.53
C ALA A 29 -0.88 9.58 9.63
N THR A 30 -0.98 8.61 10.54
CA THR A 30 -0.17 8.52 11.77
C THR A 30 0.55 7.18 11.92
N GLY A 31 0.85 6.50 10.82
CA GLY A 31 1.55 5.21 10.85
C GLY A 31 2.99 5.35 11.36
N GLU A 32 3.46 4.43 12.23
CA GLU A 32 4.86 4.36 12.67
C GLU A 32 5.84 4.16 11.51
N ASP A 33 5.38 3.59 10.40
CA ASP A 33 6.10 3.42 9.15
C ASP A 33 6.56 4.77 8.57
N LEU A 34 5.71 5.80 8.63
CA LEU A 34 6.08 7.15 8.17
C LEU A 34 7.20 7.77 9.02
N ALA A 35 7.26 7.48 10.33
CA ALA A 35 8.33 7.94 11.20
C ALA A 35 9.70 7.30 10.85
N LEU A 36 9.69 6.09 10.29
CA LEU A 36 10.90 5.38 9.86
C LEU A 36 11.34 5.77 8.44
N LEU A 37 10.47 6.38 7.64
CA LEU A 37 10.73 6.69 6.24
C LEU A 37 12.00 7.53 6.05
N THR A 38 12.08 8.68 6.70
CA THR A 38 13.23 9.59 6.59
C THR A 38 14.51 8.98 7.15
N PRO A 39 14.54 8.35 8.34
CA PRO A 39 15.74 7.67 8.84
C PRO A 39 16.28 6.56 7.91
N TRP A 40 15.39 5.79 7.28
CA TRP A 40 15.81 4.70 6.41
C TRP A 40 16.25 5.18 5.04
N LEU A 41 15.49 6.09 4.42
CA LEU A 41 15.83 6.66 3.12
C LEU A 41 17.08 7.54 3.18
N ASN A 42 17.28 8.29 4.28
CA ASN A 42 18.29 9.33 4.40
C ASN A 42 18.32 10.23 3.16
N PRO A 43 17.20 10.94 2.87
CA PRO A 43 17.00 11.65 1.61
C PRO A 43 17.91 12.88 1.52
N SER A 44 18.22 13.28 0.28
CA SER A 44 18.93 14.55 -0.02
C SER A 44 17.97 15.61 -0.57
N PRO A 45 18.19 16.91 -0.26
CA PRO A 45 17.34 18.00 -0.76
C PRO A 45 17.30 18.17 -2.28
N ASP A 46 18.20 17.55 -3.02
CA ASP A 46 18.24 17.54 -4.48
C ASP A 46 17.55 16.32 -5.12
N TRP A 47 17.10 15.36 -4.31
CA TRP A 47 16.45 14.16 -4.81
C TRP A 47 15.13 14.45 -5.52
N VAL A 48 14.87 13.65 -6.54
CA VAL A 48 13.57 13.51 -7.19
C VAL A 48 12.93 12.20 -6.71
N PHE A 49 11.83 12.31 -5.98
CA PHE A 49 11.10 11.19 -5.40
C PHE A 49 9.84 10.87 -6.21
N LEU A 50 9.56 9.59 -6.44
CA LEU A 50 8.31 9.10 -7.02
C LEU A 50 7.45 8.41 -5.95
N ASP A 51 6.23 8.89 -5.74
CA ASP A 51 5.21 8.25 -4.90
C ASP A 51 4.21 7.53 -5.80
N VAL A 52 4.28 6.20 -5.83
CA VAL A 52 3.43 5.34 -6.68
C VAL A 52 2.15 5.01 -5.94
N ALA A 53 1.00 5.27 -6.57
CA ALA A 53 -0.32 5.15 -5.98
C ALA A 53 -0.44 5.94 -4.67
N THR A 54 -0.21 7.26 -4.79
CA THR A 54 -0.13 8.21 -3.65
C THR A 54 -1.38 8.25 -2.78
N GLY A 55 -2.54 7.87 -3.32
CA GLY A 55 -3.82 7.90 -2.62
C GLY A 55 -4.11 9.27 -2.00
N GLY A 56 -4.28 9.33 -0.68
CA GLY A 56 -4.48 10.58 0.06
C GLY A 56 -3.25 11.47 0.22
N GLY A 57 -2.07 11.07 -0.30
CA GLY A 57 -0.85 11.86 -0.27
C GLY A 57 -0.05 11.78 1.04
N HIS A 58 -0.27 10.77 1.87
CA HIS A 58 0.39 10.69 3.20
C HIS A 58 1.89 10.40 3.10
N LEU A 59 2.32 9.52 2.17
CA LEU A 59 3.73 9.28 1.91
C LEU A 59 4.39 10.52 1.32
N THR A 60 3.77 11.13 0.30
CA THR A 60 4.19 12.42 -0.28
C THR A 60 4.35 13.50 0.80
N LYS A 61 3.38 13.64 1.73
CA LYS A 61 3.44 14.62 2.82
C LYS A 61 4.65 14.42 3.73
N ALA A 62 5.00 13.17 4.02
CA ALA A 62 6.11 12.84 4.88
C ALA A 62 7.46 13.11 4.21
N ILE A 63 7.59 12.86 2.90
CA ILE A 63 8.88 12.97 2.21
C ILE A 63 9.14 14.33 1.57
N ALA A 64 8.10 15.07 1.14
CA ALA A 64 8.25 16.33 0.41
C ALA A 64 9.12 17.40 1.10
N PRO A 65 9.13 17.53 2.45
CA PRO A 65 10.03 18.49 3.13
C PRO A 65 11.52 18.16 3.03
N HIS A 66 11.88 16.93 2.60
CA HIS A 66 13.24 16.39 2.64
C HIS A 66 13.87 16.20 1.27
N VAL A 67 13.12 16.46 0.19
CA VAL A 67 13.55 16.23 -1.20
C VAL A 67 13.29 17.45 -2.07
N GLY A 68 13.95 17.53 -3.23
CA GLY A 68 13.78 18.64 -4.17
C GLY A 68 12.44 18.63 -4.87
N GLN A 69 11.99 17.46 -5.33
CA GLN A 69 10.74 17.27 -6.07
C GLN A 69 10.08 15.94 -5.70
N VAL A 70 8.75 15.93 -5.67
CA VAL A 70 7.95 14.71 -5.55
C VAL A 70 7.00 14.61 -6.74
N PHE A 71 7.04 13.48 -7.44
CA PHE A 71 6.02 13.09 -8.41
C PHE A 71 5.04 12.13 -7.71
N ALA A 72 3.85 12.61 -7.42
CA ALA A 72 2.77 11.84 -6.81
C ALA A 72 1.88 11.28 -7.92
N THR A 73 1.85 9.95 -8.05
CA THR A 73 1.06 9.27 -9.08
C THR A 73 -0.11 8.52 -8.49
N ASP A 74 -1.18 8.41 -9.26
CA ASP A 74 -2.33 7.55 -8.93
C ASP A 74 -3.06 7.19 -10.22
N LEU A 75 -3.75 6.05 -10.22
CA LEU A 75 -4.55 5.59 -11.34
C LEU A 75 -5.88 6.37 -11.48
N THR A 76 -6.24 7.15 -10.46
CA THR A 76 -7.53 7.84 -10.36
C THR A 76 -7.36 9.35 -10.22
N GLN A 77 -7.94 10.11 -11.14
CA GLN A 77 -7.93 11.57 -11.09
C GLN A 77 -8.61 12.16 -9.82
N PRO A 78 -9.73 11.60 -9.32
CA PRO A 78 -10.31 12.06 -8.06
C PRO A 78 -9.34 11.92 -6.86
N MET A 79 -8.54 10.85 -6.80
CA MET A 79 -7.51 10.67 -5.76
C MET A 79 -6.43 11.75 -5.87
N LEU A 80 -5.90 11.99 -7.07
CA LEU A 80 -4.91 13.05 -7.30
C LEU A 80 -5.45 14.43 -6.90
N ALA A 81 -6.72 14.71 -7.21
CA ALA A 81 -7.36 15.97 -6.81
C ALA A 81 -7.48 16.08 -5.28
N ALA A 82 -7.86 15.00 -4.61
CA ALA A 82 -7.94 14.92 -3.15
C ALA A 82 -6.55 15.09 -2.49
N ALA A 83 -5.54 14.37 -2.98
CA ALA A 83 -4.15 14.51 -2.53
C ALA A 83 -3.63 15.95 -2.71
N ARG A 84 -3.89 16.56 -3.87
CA ARG A 84 -3.51 17.96 -4.15
C ARG A 84 -4.17 18.92 -3.15
N ASN A 85 -5.46 18.76 -2.86
CA ASN A 85 -6.15 19.60 -1.88
C ASN A 85 -5.59 19.42 -0.47
N HIS A 86 -5.28 18.18 -0.08
CA HIS A 86 -4.66 17.87 1.21
C HIS A 86 -3.28 18.49 1.35
N LEU A 87 -2.47 18.45 0.29
CA LEU A 87 -1.05 18.83 0.33
C LEU A 87 -0.80 20.31 0.04
N LYS A 88 -1.75 21.07 -0.52
CA LYS A 88 -1.56 22.46 -0.98
C LYS A 88 -0.99 23.42 0.06
N SER A 89 -1.26 23.18 1.35
CA SER A 89 -0.73 23.99 2.46
C SER A 89 0.52 23.38 3.12
N HIS A 90 0.98 22.21 2.66
CA HIS A 90 2.06 21.45 3.29
C HIS A 90 3.31 21.33 2.40
N ALA A 91 3.12 21.32 1.07
CA ALA A 91 4.22 21.12 0.13
C ALA A 91 3.96 21.88 -1.18
N SER A 92 4.99 22.56 -1.69
CA SER A 92 4.95 23.31 -2.96
C SER A 92 5.74 22.62 -4.09
N ASN A 93 6.47 21.55 -3.77
CA ASN A 93 7.36 20.82 -4.67
C ASN A 93 6.76 19.50 -5.17
N VAL A 94 5.41 19.38 -5.20
CA VAL A 94 4.69 18.17 -5.59
C VAL A 94 4.05 18.33 -6.95
N PHE A 95 4.30 17.37 -7.85
CA PHE A 95 3.72 17.24 -9.18
C PHE A 95 2.78 16.02 -9.20
N TYR A 96 1.57 16.19 -9.74
CA TYR A 96 0.53 15.14 -9.75
C TYR A 96 0.40 14.58 -11.15
N VAL A 97 0.54 13.26 -11.30
CA VAL A 97 0.54 12.57 -12.59
C VAL A 97 -0.43 11.38 -12.56
N ASP A 98 -1.36 11.35 -13.50
CA ASP A 98 -2.22 10.18 -13.74
C ASP A 98 -1.35 9.06 -14.34
N ALA A 99 -1.19 7.95 -13.61
CA ALA A 99 -0.31 6.88 -14.02
C ALA A 99 -0.76 5.52 -13.51
N ASP A 100 -0.52 4.51 -14.34
CA ASP A 100 -0.61 3.11 -13.97
C ASP A 100 0.73 2.67 -13.36
N ALA A 101 0.71 2.09 -12.16
CA ALA A 101 1.90 1.61 -11.48
C ALA A 101 2.67 0.54 -12.29
N GLU A 102 1.96 -0.21 -13.14
CA GLU A 102 2.52 -1.27 -13.99
C GLU A 102 3.00 -0.75 -15.36
N ALA A 103 2.85 0.55 -15.64
CA ALA A 103 3.31 1.19 -16.88
C ALA A 103 3.55 2.69 -16.62
N LEU A 104 4.60 3.01 -15.88
CA LEU A 104 4.92 4.37 -15.43
C LEU A 104 5.35 5.28 -16.61
N PRO A 105 4.74 6.48 -16.78
CA PRO A 105 4.99 7.37 -17.91
C PRO A 105 6.28 8.20 -17.74
N PHE A 106 7.33 7.59 -17.22
CA PHE A 106 8.62 8.23 -16.98
C PHE A 106 9.74 7.52 -17.74
N LEU A 107 10.79 8.25 -18.02
CA LEU A 107 12.01 7.67 -18.60
C LEU A 107 12.73 6.79 -17.58
N SER A 108 13.54 5.86 -18.07
CA SER A 108 14.43 5.08 -17.21
C SER A 108 15.37 6.00 -16.43
N GLU A 109 15.76 5.58 -15.22
CA GLU A 109 16.77 6.26 -14.39
C GLU A 109 16.44 7.74 -14.10
N SER A 110 15.16 8.02 -13.82
CA SER A 110 14.67 9.39 -13.57
C SER A 110 14.60 9.76 -12.10
N PHE A 111 14.54 8.77 -11.19
CA PHE A 111 14.26 9.00 -9.77
C PHE A 111 15.39 8.51 -8.86
N ASP A 112 15.70 9.32 -7.85
CA ASP A 112 16.65 8.98 -6.79
C ASP A 112 16.02 8.01 -5.78
N ALA A 113 14.70 8.11 -5.58
CA ALA A 113 13.96 7.16 -4.78
C ALA A 113 12.52 7.00 -5.28
N VAL A 114 11.97 5.81 -5.07
CA VAL A 114 10.57 5.42 -5.33
C VAL A 114 9.95 4.90 -4.05
N GLY A 115 8.70 5.28 -3.78
CA GLY A 115 7.91 4.75 -2.67
C GLY A 115 6.56 4.24 -3.15
N CYS A 116 6.08 3.15 -2.54
CA CYS A 116 4.71 2.68 -2.65
C CYS A 116 4.21 2.28 -1.27
N ARG A 117 3.04 2.81 -0.87
CA ARG A 117 2.53 2.60 0.49
C ARG A 117 1.06 2.23 0.52
N ILE A 118 0.77 1.02 1.02
CA ILE A 118 -0.59 0.49 1.25
C ILE A 118 -1.45 0.57 -0.03
N ALA A 119 -0.88 0.07 -1.13
CA ALA A 119 -1.51 0.13 -2.44
C ALA A 119 -1.22 -1.09 -3.32
N ALA A 120 -0.07 -1.73 -3.17
CA ALA A 120 0.40 -2.76 -4.10
C ALA A 120 -0.47 -4.03 -4.06
N HIS A 121 -1.22 -4.28 -2.99
CA HIS A 121 -2.21 -5.35 -2.90
C HIS A 121 -3.45 -5.15 -3.82
N HIS A 122 -3.56 -4.01 -4.51
CA HIS A 122 -4.55 -3.74 -5.55
C HIS A 122 -4.00 -3.92 -6.97
N PHE A 123 -2.71 -4.17 -7.14
CA PHE A 123 -2.11 -4.29 -8.47
C PHE A 123 -2.36 -5.69 -9.04
N PRO A 124 -2.94 -5.80 -10.26
CA PRO A 124 -3.15 -7.09 -10.89
C PRO A 124 -1.85 -7.80 -11.29
N ASN A 125 -0.78 -7.04 -11.55
CA ASN A 125 0.51 -7.59 -11.95
C ASN A 125 1.66 -6.93 -11.15
N PRO A 126 1.92 -7.40 -9.91
CA PRO A 126 2.98 -6.83 -9.04
C PRO A 126 4.38 -6.99 -9.62
N GLU A 127 4.64 -8.02 -10.44
CA GLU A 127 5.91 -8.21 -11.13
C GLU A 127 6.17 -7.08 -12.14
N ALA A 128 5.15 -6.69 -12.92
CA ALA A 128 5.26 -5.55 -13.83
C ALA A 128 5.49 -4.23 -13.05
N PHE A 129 4.85 -4.06 -11.90
CA PHE A 129 5.09 -2.92 -11.02
C PHE A 129 6.54 -2.87 -10.54
N VAL A 130 7.09 -3.97 -10.04
CA VAL A 130 8.49 -4.04 -9.56
C VAL A 130 9.46 -3.74 -10.70
N LYS A 131 9.21 -4.28 -11.89
CA LYS A 131 10.00 -4.00 -13.10
C LYS A 131 10.01 -2.51 -13.47
N GLU A 132 8.85 -1.84 -13.40
CA GLU A 132 8.77 -0.40 -13.65
C GLU A 132 9.51 0.41 -12.58
N VAL A 133 9.41 0.02 -11.30
CA VAL A 133 10.19 0.63 -10.22
C VAL A 133 11.69 0.53 -10.51
N ALA A 134 12.18 -0.66 -10.82
CA ALA A 134 13.59 -0.88 -11.11
C ALA A 134 14.05 -0.09 -12.35
N ARG A 135 13.18 0.02 -13.37
CA ARG A 135 13.47 0.78 -14.59
C ARG A 135 13.62 2.28 -14.35
N VAL A 136 12.71 2.87 -13.56
CA VAL A 136 12.72 4.33 -13.35
C VAL A 136 13.70 4.78 -12.29
N LEU A 137 14.19 3.89 -11.42
CA LEU A 137 15.24 4.18 -10.45
C LEU A 137 16.59 4.38 -11.13
N LYS A 138 17.30 5.42 -10.71
CA LYS A 138 18.73 5.62 -11.04
C LYS A 138 19.58 4.50 -10.43
N PRO A 139 20.78 4.21 -10.97
CA PRO A 139 21.80 3.47 -10.24
C PRO A 139 22.05 4.12 -8.87
N GLY A 140 22.21 3.34 -7.81
CA GLY A 140 22.28 3.82 -6.41
C GLY A 140 20.94 4.31 -5.84
N GLY A 141 19.86 4.29 -6.61
CA GLY A 141 18.53 4.73 -6.19
C GLY A 141 17.86 3.76 -5.21
N LYS A 142 16.87 4.25 -4.46
CA LYS A 142 16.23 3.51 -3.36
C LYS A 142 14.74 3.26 -3.62
N PHE A 143 14.27 2.06 -3.27
CA PHE A 143 12.86 1.70 -3.31
C PHE A 143 12.35 1.37 -1.91
N VAL A 144 11.33 2.09 -1.44
CA VAL A 144 10.61 1.76 -0.21
C VAL A 144 9.23 1.20 -0.53
N LEU A 145 8.98 -0.02 -0.05
CA LEU A 145 7.68 -0.69 -0.12
C LEU A 145 7.11 -0.83 1.29
N ILE A 146 5.88 -0.37 1.48
CA ILE A 146 5.13 -0.53 2.72
C ILE A 146 3.76 -1.08 2.35
N ASP A 147 3.45 -2.31 2.77
CA ASP A 147 2.12 -2.88 2.52
C ASP A 147 1.75 -3.95 3.56
N ASN A 148 0.46 -4.28 3.59
CA ASN A 148 -0.01 -5.46 4.30
C ASN A 148 0.42 -6.70 3.50
N ILE A 149 0.97 -7.70 4.21
CA ILE A 149 1.45 -8.94 3.60
C ILE A 149 0.67 -10.15 4.13
N ALA A 150 0.61 -11.20 3.34
CA ALA A 150 0.16 -12.50 3.78
C ALA A 150 1.29 -13.24 4.53
N ALA A 151 0.89 -14.20 5.37
CA ALA A 151 1.83 -15.14 5.97
C ALA A 151 2.38 -16.10 4.91
N GLU A 152 3.52 -16.73 5.21
CA GLU A 152 4.08 -17.81 4.36
C GLU A 152 3.27 -19.11 4.47
N ASP A 153 2.46 -19.28 5.51
CA ASP A 153 1.56 -20.42 5.68
C ASP A 153 0.32 -20.27 4.79
N GLU A 154 0.05 -21.27 3.96
CA GLU A 154 -1.04 -21.25 2.98
C GLU A 154 -2.44 -21.08 3.58
N LYS A 155 -2.69 -21.57 4.80
CA LYS A 155 -3.99 -21.44 5.47
C LYS A 155 -4.19 -20.00 5.91
N LEU A 156 -3.17 -19.38 6.51
CA LEU A 156 -3.20 -17.99 6.95
C LEU A 156 -3.24 -17.01 5.77
N ASP A 157 -2.52 -17.32 4.69
CA ASP A 157 -2.59 -16.60 3.42
C ASP A 157 -4.03 -16.60 2.87
N ARG A 158 -4.64 -17.79 2.73
CA ARG A 158 -6.02 -17.89 2.23
C ARG A 158 -7.00 -17.14 3.12
N PHE A 159 -6.80 -17.20 4.43
CA PHE A 159 -7.66 -16.49 5.38
C PHE A 159 -7.62 -14.98 5.15
N VAL A 160 -6.43 -14.35 5.16
CA VAL A 160 -6.30 -12.90 5.04
C VAL A 160 -6.75 -12.40 3.67
N ASN A 161 -6.41 -13.11 2.60
CA ASN A 161 -6.81 -12.72 1.25
C ASN A 161 -8.33 -12.87 1.01
N THR A 162 -8.97 -13.87 1.62
CA THR A 162 -10.44 -13.98 1.61
C THR A 162 -11.07 -12.86 2.43
N LEU A 163 -10.56 -12.58 3.62
CA LEU A 163 -11.00 -11.50 4.49
C LEU A 163 -10.97 -10.14 3.78
N GLU A 164 -9.83 -9.80 3.20
CA GLU A 164 -9.65 -8.53 2.50
C GLU A 164 -10.54 -8.44 1.25
N LYS A 165 -10.72 -9.53 0.51
CA LYS A 165 -11.59 -9.57 -0.66
C LYS A 165 -13.08 -9.44 -0.32
N LEU A 166 -13.54 -10.02 0.79
CA LEU A 166 -14.88 -9.83 1.31
C LEU A 166 -15.13 -8.38 1.72
N ARG A 167 -14.13 -7.74 2.31
CA ARG A 167 -14.19 -6.37 2.80
C ARG A 167 -14.06 -5.33 1.69
N ASP A 168 -13.22 -5.59 0.69
CA ASP A 168 -12.89 -4.66 -0.39
C ASP A 168 -12.87 -5.38 -1.74
N HIS A 169 -13.85 -5.08 -2.58
CA HIS A 169 -13.97 -5.70 -3.90
C HIS A 169 -12.80 -5.39 -4.83
N SER A 170 -12.09 -4.29 -4.60
CA SER A 170 -10.92 -3.90 -5.39
C SER A 170 -9.63 -4.61 -4.96
N HIS A 171 -9.64 -5.29 -3.80
CA HIS A 171 -8.50 -6.08 -3.34
C HIS A 171 -8.15 -7.19 -4.35
N VAL A 172 -6.88 -7.25 -4.75
CA VAL A 172 -6.37 -8.30 -5.64
C VAL A 172 -5.76 -9.41 -4.80
N ARG A 173 -4.66 -9.12 -4.12
CA ARG A 173 -3.98 -10.07 -3.24
C ARG A 173 -2.94 -9.36 -2.35
N SER A 174 -2.91 -9.69 -1.08
CA SER A 174 -1.74 -9.51 -0.23
C SER A 174 -0.78 -10.67 -0.48
N TYR A 175 0.41 -10.36 -0.99
CA TYR A 175 1.46 -11.34 -1.24
C TYR A 175 2.33 -11.54 0.00
N SER A 176 2.95 -12.71 0.14
CA SER A 176 3.91 -12.97 1.21
C SER A 176 5.22 -12.20 0.97
N ARG A 177 6.04 -12.10 2.02
CA ARG A 177 7.37 -11.48 1.89
C ARG A 177 8.25 -12.20 0.88
N SER A 178 8.19 -13.53 0.85
CA SER A 178 9.00 -14.33 -0.09
C SER A 178 8.58 -14.13 -1.54
N GLU A 179 7.28 -13.98 -1.82
CA GLU A 179 6.78 -13.64 -3.17
C GLU A 179 7.32 -12.27 -3.61
N TRP A 180 7.21 -11.24 -2.77
CA TRP A 180 7.76 -9.92 -3.05
C TRP A 180 9.26 -9.94 -3.29
N LEU A 181 10.04 -10.61 -2.44
CA LEU A 181 11.48 -10.72 -2.59
C LEU A 181 11.87 -11.39 -3.91
N THR A 182 11.12 -12.41 -4.33
CA THR A 182 11.38 -13.09 -5.60
C THR A 182 11.36 -12.12 -6.79
N TRP A 183 10.34 -11.26 -6.88
CA TRP A 183 10.25 -10.28 -7.98
C TRP A 183 11.27 -9.16 -7.85
N ILE A 184 11.49 -8.67 -6.63
CA ILE A 184 12.39 -7.55 -6.37
C ILE A 184 13.85 -7.93 -6.64
N GLU A 185 14.27 -9.12 -6.22
CA GLU A 185 15.62 -9.65 -6.46
C GLU A 185 15.87 -9.99 -7.94
N GLN A 186 14.83 -10.44 -8.67
CA GLN A 186 14.90 -10.66 -10.12
C GLN A 186 15.24 -9.39 -10.90
N GLU A 187 14.77 -8.23 -10.43
CA GLU A 187 15.09 -6.92 -11.00
C GLU A 187 16.40 -6.31 -10.46
N GLY A 188 17.17 -7.09 -9.68
CA GLY A 188 18.49 -6.70 -9.17
C GLY A 188 18.47 -5.72 -7.99
N LEU A 189 17.32 -5.50 -7.36
CA LEU A 189 17.22 -4.65 -6.16
C LEU A 189 17.62 -5.46 -4.91
N VAL A 190 18.39 -4.85 -4.01
CA VAL A 190 18.94 -5.50 -2.81
C VAL A 190 18.32 -4.92 -1.56
N GLU A 191 17.77 -5.78 -0.68
CA GLU A 191 17.19 -5.36 0.60
C GLU A 191 18.29 -4.77 1.51
N SER A 192 18.09 -3.55 1.99
CA SER A 192 18.98 -2.89 2.96
C SER A 192 18.36 -2.77 4.35
N HIS A 193 17.04 -2.60 4.43
CA HIS A 193 16.30 -2.55 5.69
C HIS A 193 14.96 -3.27 5.54
N SER A 194 14.52 -3.92 6.62
CA SER A 194 13.24 -4.66 6.62
C SER A 194 12.66 -4.73 8.03
N ARG A 195 11.34 -4.57 8.14
CA ARG A 195 10.59 -4.72 9.38
C ARG A 195 9.19 -5.24 9.08
N ILE A 196 8.80 -6.30 9.78
CA ILE A 196 7.40 -6.75 9.85
C ILE A 196 6.85 -6.40 11.23
N ARG A 197 5.62 -5.91 11.27
CA ARG A 197 4.89 -5.66 12.52
C ARG A 197 3.44 -6.10 12.40
N LYS A 198 2.83 -6.43 13.52
CA LYS A 198 1.38 -6.59 13.62
C LYS A 198 0.73 -5.20 13.70
N LYS A 199 -0.18 -4.91 12.78
CA LYS A 199 -0.96 -3.68 12.73
C LYS A 199 -2.37 -3.95 13.18
N THR A 200 -2.76 -3.29 14.27
CA THR A 200 -4.09 -3.46 14.87
C THR A 200 -5.12 -2.56 14.18
N PHE A 201 -6.24 -3.14 13.83
CA PHE A 201 -7.39 -2.44 13.30
C PHE A 201 -8.57 -2.56 14.27
N PRO A 202 -9.11 -1.42 14.78
CA PRO A 202 -10.41 -1.41 15.44
C PRO A 202 -11.49 -1.87 14.44
N TYR A 203 -12.09 -3.04 14.70
CA TYR A 203 -12.91 -3.76 13.71
C TYR A 203 -14.06 -2.92 13.16
N ALA A 204 -14.86 -2.31 14.03
CA ALA A 204 -16.07 -1.59 13.64
C ALA A 204 -15.82 -0.46 12.63
N THR A 205 -14.71 0.28 12.78
CA THR A 205 -14.35 1.38 11.86
C THR A 205 -13.62 0.86 10.63
N TRP A 206 -12.80 -0.18 10.78
CA TRP A 206 -12.01 -0.75 9.70
C TRP A 206 -12.87 -1.48 8.67
N VAL A 207 -13.80 -2.33 9.14
CA VAL A 207 -14.69 -3.09 8.24
C VAL A 207 -15.56 -2.15 7.41
N ARG A 208 -16.12 -1.11 8.00
CA ARG A 208 -17.02 -0.15 7.32
C ARG A 208 -16.33 0.85 6.41
N ARG A 209 -15.00 0.85 6.33
CA ARG A 209 -14.27 1.75 5.44
C ARG A 209 -14.50 1.45 3.97
N THR A 210 -14.62 0.18 3.62
CA THR A 210 -14.71 -0.31 2.26
C THR A 210 -15.95 -1.15 1.97
N THR A 211 -16.64 -1.67 3.00
CA THR A 211 -17.93 -2.35 2.82
C THR A 211 -19.04 -1.36 2.51
N GLU A 212 -19.97 -1.76 1.65
CA GLU A 212 -21.09 -0.94 1.18
C GLU A 212 -22.42 -1.31 1.86
N THR A 213 -22.56 -2.56 2.35
CA THR A 213 -23.79 -3.11 2.91
C THR A 213 -23.56 -3.79 4.25
N GLU A 214 -24.60 -3.87 5.09
CA GLU A 214 -24.56 -4.66 6.34
C GLU A 214 -24.36 -6.16 6.07
N GLU A 215 -24.93 -6.70 5.00
CA GLU A 215 -24.71 -8.10 4.61
C GLU A 215 -23.22 -8.39 4.36
N GLN A 216 -22.50 -7.45 3.73
CA GLN A 216 -21.06 -7.56 3.53
C GLN A 216 -20.31 -7.54 4.86
N VAL A 217 -20.70 -6.67 5.81
CA VAL A 217 -20.13 -6.63 7.17
C VAL A 217 -20.37 -7.97 7.88
N GLU A 218 -21.57 -8.56 7.76
CA GLU A 218 -21.90 -9.86 8.34
C GLU A 218 -21.04 -10.99 7.73
N GLN A 219 -20.81 -10.99 6.43
CA GLN A 219 -19.95 -11.96 5.74
C GLN A 219 -18.50 -11.87 6.23
N VAL A 220 -17.96 -10.66 6.38
CA VAL A 220 -16.61 -10.42 6.93
C VAL A 220 -16.54 -10.91 8.37
N THR A 221 -17.54 -10.57 9.19
CA THR A 221 -17.62 -11.02 10.61
C THR A 221 -17.69 -12.55 10.71
N ALA A 222 -18.55 -13.18 9.91
CA ALA A 222 -18.69 -14.64 9.88
C ALA A 222 -17.38 -15.33 9.47
N HIS A 223 -16.65 -14.79 8.49
CA HIS A 223 -15.36 -15.32 8.08
C HIS A 223 -14.34 -15.29 9.22
N ILE A 224 -14.27 -14.19 9.99
CA ILE A 224 -13.37 -14.08 11.16
C ILE A 224 -13.79 -15.04 12.27
N THR A 225 -15.07 -15.08 12.61
CA THR A 225 -15.57 -15.84 13.77
C THR A 225 -15.61 -17.34 13.53
N SER A 226 -15.72 -17.79 12.28
CA SER A 226 -15.70 -19.21 11.90
C SER A 226 -14.28 -19.79 11.73
N ALA A 227 -13.24 -18.95 11.77
CA ALA A 227 -11.85 -19.42 11.72
C ALA A 227 -11.51 -20.22 12.98
N ASP A 228 -10.59 -21.19 12.85
CA ASP A 228 -10.11 -21.95 13.99
C ASP A 228 -9.28 -21.10 14.98
N GLU A 229 -9.05 -21.63 16.18
CA GLU A 229 -8.37 -20.93 17.26
C GLU A 229 -6.94 -20.49 16.86
N GLU A 230 -6.22 -21.32 16.12
CA GLU A 230 -4.86 -21.01 15.66
C GLU A 230 -4.85 -19.80 14.71
N THR A 231 -5.77 -19.78 13.75
CA THR A 231 -5.94 -18.66 12.81
C THR A 231 -6.35 -17.39 13.56
N GLN A 232 -7.34 -17.46 14.45
CA GLN A 232 -7.76 -16.31 15.26
C GLN A 232 -6.62 -15.78 16.15
N ALA A 233 -5.82 -16.68 16.74
CA ALA A 233 -4.67 -16.31 17.55
C ALA A 233 -3.57 -15.62 16.72
N TYR A 234 -3.28 -16.13 15.52
CA TYR A 234 -2.30 -15.50 14.61
C TYR A 234 -2.67 -14.05 14.27
N PHE A 235 -3.94 -13.82 13.94
CA PHE A 235 -4.47 -12.49 13.63
C PHE A 235 -4.88 -11.69 14.88
N ALA A 236 -4.55 -12.16 16.08
CA ALA A 236 -4.88 -11.54 17.36
C ALA A 236 -6.31 -11.00 17.40
N VAL A 237 -7.27 -11.85 17.02
CA VAL A 237 -8.69 -11.50 17.02
C VAL A 237 -9.17 -11.31 18.44
N GLU A 238 -9.51 -10.07 18.81
CA GLU A 238 -10.10 -9.75 20.11
C GLU A 238 -11.62 -9.70 20.00
N LYS A 239 -12.30 -10.24 21.01
CA LYS A 239 -13.77 -10.30 21.07
C LYS A 239 -14.27 -9.83 22.44
N GLU A 240 -15.41 -9.14 22.43
CA GLU A 240 -16.24 -8.86 23.61
C GLU A 240 -17.57 -9.61 23.44
N GLY A 241 -17.73 -10.74 24.13
CA GLY A 241 -18.83 -11.67 23.86
C GLY A 241 -18.76 -12.24 22.44
N GLU A 242 -19.78 -12.01 21.63
CA GLU A 242 -19.83 -12.44 20.23
C GLU A 242 -19.28 -11.38 19.23
N GLN A 243 -18.99 -10.16 19.72
CA GLN A 243 -18.54 -9.08 18.86
C GLN A 243 -17.04 -9.07 18.67
N VAL A 244 -16.58 -8.98 17.44
CA VAL A 244 -15.17 -8.73 17.11
C VAL A 244 -14.85 -7.25 17.41
N VAL A 245 -13.84 -7.01 18.24
CA VAL A 245 -13.38 -5.68 18.67
C VAL A 245 -12.19 -5.22 17.83
N SER A 246 -11.21 -6.09 17.64
CA SER A 246 -10.01 -5.80 16.86
C SER A 246 -9.49 -7.03 16.13
N ILE A 247 -8.70 -6.77 15.11
CA ILE A 247 -7.93 -7.76 14.35
C ILE A 247 -6.57 -7.17 14.00
N GLN A 248 -5.55 -8.01 13.93
CA GLN A 248 -4.21 -7.60 13.47
C GLN A 248 -3.87 -8.27 12.15
N VAL A 249 -3.17 -7.52 11.28
CA VAL A 249 -2.55 -8.06 10.07
C VAL A 249 -1.06 -7.74 10.06
N ASP A 250 -0.28 -8.48 9.28
CA ASP A 250 1.13 -8.20 9.11
C ASP A 250 1.30 -7.04 8.14
N GLU A 251 2.01 -6.00 8.58
CA GLU A 251 2.48 -4.90 7.74
C GLU A 251 3.99 -5.01 7.58
N TRP A 252 4.43 -5.01 6.34
CA TRP A 252 5.84 -5.05 5.99
C TRP A 252 6.28 -3.71 5.45
N MET A 253 7.38 -3.19 6.00
CA MET A 253 8.13 -2.07 5.46
C MET A 253 9.52 -2.55 5.08
N ALA A 254 9.92 -2.34 3.85
CA ALA A 254 11.25 -2.69 3.37
C ALA A 254 11.83 -1.57 2.51
N LEU A 255 13.15 -1.44 2.59
CA LEU A 255 13.96 -0.55 1.77
C LEU A 255 14.92 -1.40 0.95
N PHE A 256 14.94 -1.14 -0.35
CA PHE A 256 15.81 -1.77 -1.31
C PHE A 256 16.70 -0.71 -1.99
N GLU A 257 17.86 -1.14 -2.45
CA GLU A 257 18.80 -0.29 -3.19
C GLU A 257 19.08 -0.91 -4.55
N LYS A 258 19.09 -0.09 -5.60
CA LYS A 258 19.54 -0.47 -6.92
C LYS A 258 21.05 -0.34 -6.96
N PRO A 259 21.83 -1.39 -7.23
CA PRO A 259 23.28 -1.30 -7.36
C PRO A 259 23.71 -0.24 -8.38
N GLU A 260 24.93 0.32 -8.21
CA GLU A 260 25.55 1.26 -9.14
C GLU A 260 25.93 0.62 -10.48
#